data_c93c12ceff0cc43a66d123be146e9010
#
_entry.id   c93c12ceff0cc43a66d123be146e9010
#
_cell.length_a   1.000
_cell.length_b   1.000
_cell.length_c   1.000
_cell.angle_alpha   90.00
_cell.angle_beta   90.00
_cell.angle_gamma   90.00
#
_symmetry.space_group_name_H-M   'P 1'
#
loop_
_entity.id
_entity.type
_entity.pdbx_description
1 polymer ?
#
loop_
_entity_poly.entity_id
_entity_poly.type
_entity_poly.pdbx_seq_one_letter_code
_entity_poly.pdbx_strand_id
1 'polypeptide(L)'
;QTGNVESFQSFDEFMEAYRKQMLYNIELMVNADNAIDYAHAKLAPLPFESCLVDDCIKRGMSAQEGGAIYNFTGPQGFGIANVADSLYTIKKLVFEEKRITMGELKKALEMNYGKGLDATTAGDIAMQVARGLKDAGQEVGPDVIANTIRQVLEMELPEDVRKRYEEIHEMILELPKYGNDIDEVDELAREAAYFYTRPLETFKNPRGGMYQAG
;
A
#
# COMPACT_ATOMS: atom_id res chain seq x y z
N GLN A 1 9.17 4.97 11.72
CA GLN A 1 9.89 5.28 10.46
C GLN A 1 10.98 4.23 10.24
N THR A 2 11.11 3.73 9.01
CA THR A 2 12.08 2.69 8.62
C THR A 2 13.32 3.26 7.91
N GLY A 3 13.48 4.58 7.91
CA GLY A 3 14.62 5.28 7.32
C GLY A 3 14.36 5.85 5.92
N ASN A 4 15.41 6.42 5.32
CA ASN A 4 15.37 6.87 3.93
C ASN A 4 15.65 5.70 3.00
N VAL A 5 14.90 5.56 1.92
CA VAL A 5 15.08 4.47 0.94
C VAL A 5 16.47 4.43 0.31
N GLU A 6 17.14 5.58 0.21
CA GLU A 6 18.50 5.69 -0.33
C GLU A 6 19.59 5.23 0.65
N SER A 7 19.25 4.99 1.93
CA SER A 7 20.23 4.59 2.95
C SER A 7 20.46 3.08 3.03
N PHE A 8 19.61 2.25 2.44
CA PHE A 8 19.74 0.80 2.48
C PHE A 8 20.96 0.32 1.70
N GLN A 9 21.78 -0.51 2.35
CA GLN A 9 23.02 -1.03 1.77
C GLN A 9 22.83 -2.41 1.14
N SER A 10 21.74 -3.11 1.48
CA SER A 10 21.43 -4.44 0.95
C SER A 10 19.92 -4.59 0.70
N PHE A 11 19.60 -5.56 -0.15
CA PHE A 11 18.20 -5.94 -0.37
C PHE A 11 17.55 -6.49 0.91
N ASP A 12 18.30 -7.20 1.75
CA ASP A 12 17.78 -7.74 3.01
C ASP A 12 17.38 -6.62 3.99
N GLU A 13 18.16 -5.54 4.08
CA GLU A 13 17.79 -4.37 4.87
C GLU A 13 16.49 -3.71 4.33
N PHE A 14 16.36 -3.61 3.02
CA PHE A 14 15.16 -3.11 2.38
C PHE A 14 13.94 -4.01 2.68
N MET A 15 14.08 -5.33 2.55
CA MET A 15 13.02 -6.30 2.85
C MET A 15 12.60 -6.25 4.32
N GLU A 16 13.53 -6.10 5.25
CA GLU A 16 13.20 -5.94 6.67
C GLU A 16 12.45 -4.63 6.94
N ALA A 17 12.80 -3.54 6.26
CA ALA A 17 12.07 -2.28 6.33
C ALA A 17 10.66 -2.43 5.74
N TYR A 18 10.51 -3.10 4.61
CA TYR A 18 9.22 -3.41 3.99
C TYR A 18 8.34 -4.25 4.95
N ARG A 19 8.89 -5.31 5.54
CA ARG A 19 8.19 -6.15 6.51
C ARG A 19 7.67 -5.35 7.71
N LYS A 20 8.48 -4.43 8.25
CA LYS A 20 8.07 -3.54 9.36
C LYS A 20 6.94 -2.59 8.96
N GLN A 21 6.99 -2.04 7.75
CA GLN A 21 5.91 -1.19 7.25
C GLN A 21 4.62 -2.00 7.04
N MET A 22 4.71 -3.21 6.51
CA MET A 22 3.56 -4.10 6.34
C MET A 22 2.91 -4.40 7.70
N LEU A 23 3.69 -4.80 8.69
CA LEU A 23 3.17 -5.09 10.03
C LEU A 23 2.47 -3.87 10.66
N TYR A 24 3.07 -2.69 10.55
CA TYR A 24 2.46 -1.45 11.05
C TYR A 24 1.11 -1.16 10.36
N ASN A 25 1.03 -1.33 9.05
CA ASN A 25 -0.22 -1.11 8.32
C ASN A 25 -1.28 -2.17 8.66
N ILE A 26 -0.88 -3.43 8.90
CA ILE A 26 -1.80 -4.48 9.38
C ILE A 26 -2.38 -4.10 10.74
N GLU A 27 -1.57 -3.64 11.68
CA GLU A 27 -2.04 -3.18 13.00
C GLU A 27 -3.04 -2.02 12.89
N LEU A 28 -2.78 -1.04 12.01
CA LEU A 28 -3.70 0.06 11.76
C LEU A 28 -5.03 -0.44 11.17
N MET A 29 -4.96 -1.33 10.19
CA MET A 29 -6.13 -1.93 9.55
C MET A 29 -6.97 -2.71 10.56
N VAL A 30 -6.36 -3.57 11.36
CA VAL A 30 -7.05 -4.36 12.40
C VAL A 30 -7.75 -3.45 13.41
N ASN A 31 -7.08 -2.36 13.84
CA ASN A 31 -7.69 -1.41 14.76
C ASN A 31 -8.90 -0.69 14.14
N ALA A 32 -8.81 -0.32 12.86
CA ALA A 32 -9.92 0.30 12.13
C ALA A 32 -11.09 -0.67 11.95
N ASP A 33 -10.84 -1.90 11.52
CA ASP A 33 -11.85 -2.94 11.35
C ASP A 33 -12.55 -3.27 12.67
N ASN A 34 -11.79 -3.41 13.76
CA ASN A 34 -12.36 -3.65 15.08
C ASN A 34 -13.27 -2.49 15.53
N ALA A 35 -12.88 -1.25 15.23
CA ALA A 35 -13.74 -0.09 15.53
C ALA A 35 -15.03 -0.10 14.70
N ILE A 36 -14.96 -0.50 13.44
CA ILE A 36 -16.11 -0.66 12.54
C ILE A 36 -17.02 -1.78 13.05
N ASP A 37 -16.47 -2.93 13.44
CA ASP A 37 -17.26 -4.03 14.01
C ASP A 37 -18.05 -3.59 15.25
N TYR A 38 -17.41 -2.84 16.17
CA TYR A 38 -18.11 -2.27 17.33
C TYR A 38 -19.22 -1.28 16.95
N ALA A 39 -18.96 -0.45 15.95
CA ALA A 39 -19.95 0.50 15.46
C ALA A 39 -21.15 -0.21 14.81
N HIS A 40 -20.91 -1.23 14.00
CA HIS A 40 -21.97 -2.05 13.40
C HIS A 40 -22.82 -2.75 14.44
N ALA A 41 -22.22 -3.39 15.44
CA ALA A 41 -22.97 -4.06 16.51
C ALA A 41 -23.91 -3.11 17.27
N LYS A 42 -23.51 -1.85 17.46
CA LYS A 42 -24.27 -0.87 18.25
C LYS A 42 -25.24 -0.02 17.43
N LEU A 43 -24.84 0.38 16.22
CA LEU A 43 -25.55 1.41 15.46
C LEU A 43 -26.31 0.86 14.26
N ALA A 44 -25.89 -0.27 13.73
CA ALA A 44 -26.45 -0.84 12.50
C ALA A 44 -26.49 -2.38 12.53
N PRO A 45 -27.07 -3.00 13.59
CA PRO A 45 -27.28 -4.45 13.58
C PRO A 45 -28.24 -4.84 12.45
N LEU A 46 -28.04 -6.03 11.88
CA LEU A 46 -28.87 -6.58 10.81
C LEU A 46 -29.72 -7.75 11.34
N PRO A 47 -30.88 -7.48 11.99
CA PRO A 47 -31.68 -8.52 12.63
C PRO A 47 -32.27 -9.52 11.64
N PHE A 48 -32.67 -9.10 10.45
CA PHE A 48 -33.18 -10.01 9.43
C PHE A 48 -32.11 -10.98 8.93
N GLU A 49 -30.92 -10.48 8.61
CA GLU A 49 -29.76 -11.31 8.26
C GLU A 49 -29.43 -12.30 9.38
N SER A 50 -29.41 -11.80 10.62
CA SER A 50 -29.09 -12.61 11.79
C SER A 50 -30.09 -13.77 12.00
N CYS A 51 -31.33 -13.63 11.59
CA CYS A 51 -32.31 -14.72 11.61
C CYS A 51 -31.98 -15.86 10.63
N LEU A 52 -31.17 -15.58 9.59
CA LEU A 52 -30.77 -16.55 8.57
C LEU A 52 -29.40 -17.18 8.86
N VAL A 53 -28.70 -16.69 9.89
CA VAL A 53 -27.38 -17.17 10.30
C VAL A 53 -27.52 -18.12 11.49
N ASP A 54 -26.91 -19.31 11.38
CA ASP A 54 -26.95 -20.33 12.42
C ASP A 54 -26.46 -19.81 13.78
N ASP A 55 -27.15 -20.21 14.83
CA ASP A 55 -26.94 -19.91 16.23
C ASP A 55 -27.32 -18.46 16.68
N CYS A 56 -27.49 -17.49 15.79
CA CYS A 56 -27.85 -16.13 16.19
C CYS A 56 -29.14 -16.08 17.00
N ILE A 57 -30.22 -16.72 16.53
CA ILE A 57 -31.51 -16.80 17.25
C ILE A 57 -31.32 -17.54 18.58
N LYS A 58 -30.64 -18.67 18.57
CA LYS A 58 -30.42 -19.49 19.75
C LYS A 58 -29.63 -18.78 20.83
N ARG A 59 -28.69 -17.92 20.44
CA ARG A 59 -27.86 -17.13 21.36
C ARG A 59 -28.51 -15.80 21.73
N GLY A 60 -29.53 -15.37 21.02
CA GLY A 60 -30.18 -14.07 21.20
C GLY A 60 -29.24 -12.90 20.85
N MET A 61 -28.34 -13.09 19.90
CA MET A 61 -27.34 -12.12 19.48
C MET A 61 -27.36 -11.95 17.96
N SER A 62 -27.19 -10.73 17.49
CA SER A 62 -27.02 -10.49 16.05
C SER A 62 -25.66 -11.06 15.52
N ALA A 63 -25.57 -11.26 14.22
CA ALA A 63 -24.29 -11.65 13.60
C ALA A 63 -23.19 -10.62 13.88
N GLN A 64 -23.53 -9.32 13.91
CA GLN A 64 -22.62 -8.23 14.22
C GLN A 64 -22.14 -8.21 15.68
N GLU A 65 -22.89 -8.82 16.60
CA GLU A 65 -22.50 -9.02 18.00
C GLU A 65 -21.72 -10.33 18.24
N GLY A 66 -21.53 -11.13 17.19
CA GLY A 66 -20.86 -12.43 17.30
C GLY A 66 -21.81 -13.59 17.58
N GLY A 67 -23.11 -13.46 17.24
CA GLY A 67 -24.11 -14.52 17.39
C GLY A 67 -23.86 -15.76 16.55
N ALA A 68 -23.14 -15.65 15.43
CA ALA A 68 -22.75 -16.76 14.58
C ALA A 68 -21.75 -17.70 15.25
N ILE A 69 -21.65 -18.95 14.74
CA ILE A 69 -20.62 -19.91 15.20
C ILE A 69 -19.24 -19.48 14.72
N TYR A 70 -19.13 -19.06 13.46
CA TYR A 70 -17.89 -18.63 12.83
C TYR A 70 -17.89 -17.13 12.62
N ASN A 71 -16.95 -16.43 13.22
CA ASN A 71 -16.87 -14.97 13.24
C ASN A 71 -15.51 -14.44 12.76
N PHE A 72 -14.88 -15.08 11.76
CA PHE A 72 -13.61 -14.60 11.24
C PHE A 72 -13.76 -13.26 10.51
N THR A 73 -12.69 -12.49 10.44
CA THR A 73 -12.55 -11.30 9.57
C THR A 73 -11.52 -11.63 8.52
N GLY A 74 -11.89 -11.49 7.24
CA GLY A 74 -11.07 -11.88 6.09
C GLY A 74 -10.62 -10.70 5.25
N PRO A 75 -9.68 -9.84 5.70
CA PRO A 75 -9.16 -8.79 4.84
C PRO A 75 -8.39 -9.40 3.66
N GLN A 76 -8.64 -8.87 2.47
CA GLN A 76 -8.07 -9.41 1.25
C GLN A 76 -6.74 -8.75 0.91
N GLY A 77 -5.74 -9.56 0.56
CA GLY A 77 -4.43 -9.11 0.11
C GLY A 77 -4.36 -8.97 -1.40
N PHE A 78 -4.57 -7.75 -1.92
CA PHE A 78 -4.47 -7.48 -3.34
C PHE A 78 -3.07 -7.06 -3.77
N GLY A 79 -2.70 -7.38 -5.01
CA GLY A 79 -1.49 -6.84 -5.65
C GLY A 79 -0.22 -7.63 -5.35
N ILE A 80 -0.29 -8.89 -4.93
CA ILE A 80 0.89 -9.72 -4.66
C ILE A 80 1.80 -9.81 -5.88
N ALA A 81 1.26 -9.99 -7.08
CA ALA A 81 2.02 -10.01 -8.33
C ALA A 81 2.78 -8.69 -8.56
N ASN A 82 2.09 -7.56 -8.38
CA ASN A 82 2.72 -6.23 -8.53
C ASN A 82 3.84 -6.01 -7.50
N VAL A 83 3.64 -6.48 -6.26
CA VAL A 83 4.66 -6.39 -5.22
C VAL A 83 5.86 -7.26 -5.56
N ALA A 84 5.64 -8.51 -6.02
CA ALA A 84 6.72 -9.41 -6.41
C ALA A 84 7.57 -8.83 -7.53
N ASP A 85 6.95 -8.33 -8.60
CA ASP A 85 7.63 -7.67 -9.73
C ASP A 85 8.40 -6.44 -9.28
N SER A 86 7.84 -5.65 -8.37
CA SER A 86 8.50 -4.46 -7.82
C SER A 86 9.71 -4.83 -6.94
N LEU A 87 9.57 -5.82 -6.07
CA LEU A 87 10.65 -6.32 -5.22
C LEU A 87 11.77 -6.92 -6.07
N TYR A 88 11.42 -7.69 -7.11
CA TYR A 88 12.39 -8.26 -8.03
C TYR A 88 13.15 -7.17 -8.79
N THR A 89 12.44 -6.13 -9.25
CA THR A 89 13.05 -4.96 -9.89
C THR A 89 14.08 -4.30 -8.98
N ILE A 90 13.72 -4.03 -7.74
CA ILE A 90 14.62 -3.41 -6.75
C ILE A 90 15.82 -4.31 -6.48
N LYS A 91 15.58 -5.61 -6.20
CA LYS A 91 16.65 -6.59 -5.99
C LYS A 91 17.64 -6.60 -7.14
N LYS A 92 17.12 -6.75 -8.36
CA LYS A 92 17.93 -6.97 -9.57
C LYS A 92 18.67 -5.71 -10.01
N LEU A 93 17.92 -4.64 -10.30
CA LEU A 93 18.51 -3.44 -10.90
C LEU A 93 19.26 -2.55 -9.92
N VAL A 94 18.84 -2.51 -8.65
CA VAL A 94 19.45 -1.62 -7.65
C VAL A 94 20.57 -2.33 -6.88
N PHE A 95 20.29 -3.51 -6.31
CA PHE A 95 21.25 -4.15 -5.40
C PHE A 95 22.20 -5.12 -6.07
N GLU A 96 21.75 -5.93 -7.01
CA GLU A 96 22.60 -6.93 -7.68
C GLU A 96 23.37 -6.34 -8.86
N GLU A 97 22.69 -5.86 -9.88
CA GLU A 97 23.31 -5.35 -11.11
C GLU A 97 23.82 -3.91 -10.99
N LYS A 98 23.29 -3.15 -10.05
CA LYS A 98 23.64 -1.74 -9.80
C LYS A 98 23.54 -0.86 -11.05
N ARG A 99 22.54 -1.12 -11.90
CA ARG A 99 22.27 -0.37 -13.12
C ARG A 99 21.60 0.97 -12.84
N ILE A 100 20.85 1.05 -11.74
CA ILE A 100 20.19 2.24 -11.24
C ILE A 100 20.39 2.36 -9.73
N THR A 101 20.29 3.58 -9.22
CA THR A 101 20.24 3.81 -7.77
C THR A 101 18.80 3.83 -7.28
N MET A 102 18.59 3.61 -5.98
CA MET A 102 17.26 3.74 -5.38
C MET A 102 16.69 5.16 -5.55
N GLY A 103 17.55 6.18 -5.49
CA GLY A 103 17.15 7.58 -5.73
C GLY A 103 16.70 7.83 -7.18
N GLU A 104 17.38 7.24 -8.17
CA GLU A 104 16.94 7.31 -9.58
C GLU A 104 15.60 6.61 -9.78
N LEU A 105 15.44 5.39 -9.25
CA LEU A 105 14.18 4.66 -9.33
C LEU A 105 13.03 5.45 -8.72
N LYS A 106 13.24 6.00 -7.53
CA LYS A 106 12.24 6.83 -6.84
C LYS A 106 11.82 8.02 -7.69
N LYS A 107 12.78 8.78 -8.23
CA LYS A 107 12.50 9.93 -9.08
C LYS A 107 11.81 9.55 -10.39
N ALA A 108 12.21 8.44 -11.01
CA ALA A 108 11.57 7.93 -12.21
C ALA A 108 10.10 7.56 -11.96
N LEU A 109 9.80 6.95 -10.80
CA LEU A 109 8.43 6.66 -10.37
C LEU A 109 7.62 7.93 -10.11
N GLU A 110 8.17 8.89 -9.37
CA GLU A 110 7.54 10.18 -9.08
C GLU A 110 7.20 10.95 -10.36
N MET A 111 8.03 10.85 -11.39
CA MET A 111 7.85 11.49 -12.69
C MET A 111 7.17 10.61 -13.73
N ASN A 112 6.55 9.51 -13.29
CA ASN A 112 5.86 8.57 -14.17
C ASN A 112 6.72 8.15 -15.38
N TYR A 113 7.97 7.82 -15.12
CA TYR A 113 8.96 7.43 -16.14
C TYR A 113 9.11 8.43 -17.29
N GLY A 114 9.13 9.71 -16.97
CA GLY A 114 9.31 10.77 -17.96
C GLY A 114 8.03 11.24 -18.65
N LYS A 115 6.87 10.63 -18.36
CA LYS A 115 5.57 11.04 -18.89
C LYS A 115 4.96 12.26 -18.18
N GLY A 116 5.68 12.79 -17.20
CA GLY A 116 5.21 13.86 -16.34
C GLY A 116 4.40 13.37 -15.13
N LEU A 117 4.07 14.28 -14.25
CA LEU A 117 3.31 13.98 -13.04
C LEU A 117 1.84 13.72 -13.39
N ASP A 118 1.26 12.70 -12.78
CA ASP A 118 -0.18 12.50 -12.85
C ASP A 118 -0.95 13.50 -11.97
N ALA A 119 -2.27 13.60 -12.18
CA ALA A 119 -3.11 14.54 -11.47
C ALA A 119 -3.14 14.30 -9.95
N THR A 120 -2.97 13.05 -9.49
CA THR A 120 -2.95 12.70 -8.07
C THR A 120 -1.68 13.21 -7.41
N THR A 121 -0.52 12.90 -8.00
CA THR A 121 0.79 13.36 -7.53
C THR A 121 0.88 14.89 -7.54
N ALA A 122 0.37 15.54 -8.61
CA ALA A 122 0.30 16.99 -8.67
C ALA A 122 -0.60 17.58 -7.58
N GLY A 123 -1.71 16.92 -7.26
CA GLY A 123 -2.60 17.28 -6.15
C GLY A 123 -1.90 17.17 -4.79
N ASP A 124 -1.17 16.10 -4.54
CA ASP A 124 -0.43 15.90 -3.29
C ASP A 124 0.67 16.95 -3.11
N ILE A 125 1.41 17.29 -4.17
CA ILE A 125 2.40 18.36 -4.15
C ILE A 125 1.73 19.71 -3.84
N ALA A 126 0.61 20.02 -4.51
CA ALA A 126 -0.13 21.24 -4.27
C ALA A 126 -0.64 21.35 -2.83
N MET A 127 -1.10 20.24 -2.24
CA MET A 127 -1.52 20.18 -0.85
C MET A 127 -0.34 20.36 0.13
N GLN A 128 0.84 19.84 -0.17
CA GLN A 128 2.04 20.07 0.63
C GLN A 128 2.47 21.53 0.58
N VAL A 129 2.48 22.15 -0.62
CA VAL A 129 2.75 23.58 -0.79
C VAL A 129 1.74 24.42 0.00
N ALA A 130 0.45 24.10 -0.12
CA ALA A 130 -0.62 24.78 0.59
C ALA A 130 -0.44 24.72 2.12
N ARG A 131 -0.05 23.55 2.66
CA ARG A 131 0.27 23.41 4.09
C ARG A 131 1.46 24.27 4.50
N GLY A 132 2.56 24.23 3.74
CA GLY A 132 3.73 25.04 4.00
C GLY A 132 3.44 26.55 3.98
N LEU A 133 2.62 27.03 3.05
CA LEU A 133 2.18 28.44 2.98
C LEU A 133 1.31 28.81 4.18
N LYS A 134 0.39 27.93 4.59
CA LYS A 134 -0.46 28.12 5.75
C LYS A 134 0.36 28.18 7.06
N ASP A 135 1.35 27.29 7.19
CA ASP A 135 2.27 27.28 8.34
C ASP A 135 3.13 28.54 8.39
N ALA A 136 3.40 29.16 7.24
CA ALA A 136 4.06 30.47 7.11
C ALA A 136 3.11 31.69 7.33
N GLY A 137 1.84 31.43 7.70
CA GLY A 137 0.86 32.48 7.99
C GLY A 137 0.21 33.11 6.76
N GLN A 138 0.29 32.47 5.59
CA GLN A 138 -0.35 32.95 4.37
C GLN A 138 -1.75 32.32 4.19
N GLU A 139 -2.70 33.10 3.68
CA GLU A 139 -4.01 32.59 3.28
C GLU A 139 -3.88 31.75 2.00
N VAL A 140 -4.39 30.52 2.05
CA VAL A 140 -4.39 29.61 0.92
C VAL A 140 -5.82 29.36 0.46
N GLY A 141 -6.20 30.01 -0.63
CA GLY A 141 -7.48 29.79 -1.29
C GLY A 141 -7.45 28.62 -2.29
N PRO A 142 -8.61 28.14 -2.76
CA PRO A 142 -8.71 27.10 -3.78
C PRO A 142 -7.94 27.43 -5.06
N ASP A 143 -7.85 28.70 -5.42
CA ASP A 143 -7.13 29.17 -6.62
C ASP A 143 -5.63 28.93 -6.53
N VAL A 144 -5.03 29.05 -5.35
CA VAL A 144 -3.61 28.78 -5.12
C VAL A 144 -3.34 27.30 -5.39
N ILE A 145 -4.19 26.41 -4.87
CA ILE A 145 -4.08 24.96 -5.07
C ILE A 145 -4.24 24.62 -6.55
N ALA A 146 -5.28 25.14 -7.22
CA ALA A 146 -5.54 24.88 -8.63
C ALA A 146 -4.39 25.38 -9.54
N ASN A 147 -3.82 26.57 -9.26
CA ASN A 147 -2.70 27.09 -10.01
C ASN A 147 -1.42 26.27 -9.78
N THR A 148 -1.17 25.83 -8.54
CA THR A 148 -0.03 24.97 -8.23
C THR A 148 -0.14 23.63 -8.97
N ILE A 149 -1.32 22.99 -8.98
CA ILE A 149 -1.56 21.75 -9.74
C ILE A 149 -1.24 21.95 -11.21
N ARG A 150 -1.75 23.06 -11.82
CA ARG A 150 -1.49 23.38 -13.23
C ARG A 150 -0.01 23.56 -13.50
N GLN A 151 0.70 24.35 -12.69
CA GLN A 151 2.14 24.57 -12.83
C GLN A 151 2.93 23.26 -12.74
N VAL A 152 2.56 22.40 -11.79
CA VAL A 152 3.21 21.10 -11.60
C VAL A 152 2.98 20.16 -12.78
N LEU A 153 1.76 20.15 -13.34
CA LEU A 153 1.43 19.34 -14.53
C LEU A 153 2.08 19.85 -15.82
N GLU A 154 2.34 21.15 -15.90
CA GLU A 154 3.01 21.79 -17.06
C GLU A 154 4.55 21.76 -16.97
N MET A 155 5.11 21.21 -15.87
CA MET A 155 6.57 21.06 -15.73
C MET A 155 7.12 20.08 -16.77
N GLU A 156 7.92 20.60 -17.71
CA GLU A 156 8.67 19.77 -18.64
C GLU A 156 10.00 19.33 -18.03
N LEU A 157 10.27 18.02 -18.16
CA LEU A 157 11.58 17.49 -17.79
C LEU A 157 12.60 17.80 -18.88
N PRO A 158 13.87 18.09 -18.54
CA PRO A 158 14.96 18.09 -19.49
C PRO A 158 14.98 16.80 -20.31
N GLU A 159 15.30 16.90 -21.61
CA GLU A 159 15.18 15.75 -22.53
C GLU A 159 16.08 14.58 -22.13
N ASP A 160 17.28 14.84 -21.62
CA ASP A 160 18.21 13.84 -21.10
C ASP A 160 17.66 13.12 -19.88
N VAL A 161 17.01 13.84 -18.97
CA VAL A 161 16.35 13.27 -17.77
C VAL A 161 15.16 12.41 -18.17
N ARG A 162 14.33 12.89 -19.11
CA ARG A 162 13.19 12.16 -19.60
C ARG A 162 13.63 10.84 -20.26
N LYS A 163 14.63 10.89 -21.15
CA LYS A 163 15.19 9.70 -21.79
C LYS A 163 15.73 8.70 -20.76
N ARG A 164 16.44 9.19 -19.73
CA ARG A 164 16.94 8.31 -18.67
C ARG A 164 15.82 7.59 -17.92
N TYR A 165 14.71 8.26 -17.65
CA TYR A 165 13.56 7.62 -16.99
C TYR A 165 12.82 6.65 -17.91
N GLU A 166 12.73 6.94 -19.20
CA GLU A 166 12.21 6.01 -20.20
C GLU A 166 13.08 4.73 -20.29
N GLU A 167 14.42 4.85 -20.29
CA GLU A 167 15.34 3.72 -20.23
C GLU A 167 15.15 2.87 -18.96
N ILE A 168 14.97 3.52 -17.82
CA ILE A 168 14.67 2.80 -16.56
C ILE A 168 13.38 2.00 -16.70
N HIS A 169 12.35 2.58 -17.29
CA HIS A 169 11.09 1.89 -17.54
C HIS A 169 11.25 0.67 -18.46
N GLU A 170 12.00 0.82 -19.55
CA GLU A 170 12.29 -0.29 -20.48
C GLU A 170 13.04 -1.41 -19.75
N MET A 171 14.07 -1.10 -18.96
CA MET A 171 14.78 -2.09 -18.16
C MET A 171 13.86 -2.86 -17.20
N ILE A 172 12.88 -2.16 -16.58
CA ILE A 172 11.89 -2.78 -15.69
C ILE A 172 10.95 -3.70 -16.47
N LEU A 173 10.52 -3.30 -17.66
CA LEU A 173 9.62 -4.10 -18.51
C LEU A 173 10.28 -5.39 -19.01
N GLU A 174 11.58 -5.37 -19.27
CA GLU A 174 12.34 -6.53 -19.72
C GLU A 174 12.60 -7.58 -18.64
N LEU A 175 12.48 -7.21 -17.37
CA LEU A 175 12.69 -8.16 -16.28
C LEU A 175 11.63 -9.27 -16.26
N PRO A 176 11.97 -10.47 -15.78
CA PRO A 176 11.01 -11.51 -15.46
C PRO A 176 9.85 -11.01 -14.59
N LYS A 177 8.66 -11.57 -14.81
CA LYS A 177 7.44 -11.20 -14.09
C LYS A 177 6.84 -12.43 -13.40
N TYR A 178 6.15 -12.18 -12.29
CA TYR A 178 5.39 -13.19 -11.57
C TYR A 178 4.40 -13.93 -12.47
N GLY A 179 4.25 -15.21 -12.24
CA GLY A 179 3.33 -16.08 -13.02
C GLY A 179 3.91 -16.66 -14.29
N ASN A 180 5.22 -16.48 -14.55
CA ASN A 180 5.92 -17.05 -15.69
C ASN A 180 6.87 -18.22 -15.30
N ASP A 181 6.63 -18.87 -14.17
CA ASP A 181 7.43 -20.00 -13.66
C ASP A 181 8.92 -19.61 -13.46
N ILE A 182 9.13 -18.47 -12.83
CA ILE A 182 10.46 -17.94 -12.49
C ILE A 182 10.63 -18.00 -10.98
N ASP A 183 11.37 -18.97 -10.48
CA ASP A 183 11.53 -19.27 -9.05
C ASP A 183 11.90 -18.03 -8.22
N GLU A 184 12.82 -17.18 -8.69
CA GLU A 184 13.25 -15.99 -7.96
C GLU A 184 12.10 -14.98 -7.73
N VAL A 185 11.21 -14.80 -8.71
CA VAL A 185 10.06 -13.88 -8.59
C VAL A 185 8.97 -14.51 -7.75
N ASP A 186 8.71 -15.80 -7.94
CA ASP A 186 7.70 -16.56 -7.21
C ASP A 186 8.05 -16.68 -5.71
N GLU A 187 9.33 -16.80 -5.37
CA GLU A 187 9.78 -16.77 -3.97
C GLU A 187 9.56 -15.41 -3.32
N LEU A 188 9.82 -14.31 -4.02
CA LEU A 188 9.52 -12.97 -3.52
C LEU A 188 8.02 -12.74 -3.33
N ALA A 189 7.18 -13.26 -4.23
CA ALA A 189 5.73 -13.24 -4.08
C ALA A 189 5.29 -13.98 -2.82
N ARG A 190 5.83 -15.18 -2.61
CA ARG A 190 5.56 -16.01 -1.42
C ARG A 190 6.00 -15.32 -0.13
N GLU A 191 7.18 -14.73 -0.12
CA GLU A 191 7.70 -14.01 1.06
C GLU A 191 6.84 -12.78 1.37
N ALA A 192 6.51 -11.96 0.38
CA ALA A 192 5.62 -10.81 0.54
C ALA A 192 4.22 -11.23 1.04
N ALA A 193 3.67 -12.33 0.52
CA ALA A 193 2.42 -12.89 1.00
C ALA A 193 2.51 -13.31 2.48
N TYR A 194 3.61 -13.90 2.90
CA TYR A 194 3.81 -14.28 4.31
C TYR A 194 3.97 -13.10 5.24
N PHE A 195 4.52 -11.98 4.78
CA PHE A 195 4.56 -10.74 5.58
C PHE A 195 3.17 -10.18 5.87
N TYR A 196 2.18 -10.53 5.04
CA TYR A 196 0.79 -10.17 5.24
C TYR A 196 0.01 -11.24 6.02
N THR A 197 0.04 -12.50 5.57
CA THR A 197 -0.83 -13.56 6.08
C THR A 197 -0.51 -13.96 7.51
N ARG A 198 0.78 -14.20 7.81
CA ARG A 198 1.19 -14.71 9.13
C ARG A 198 0.90 -13.75 10.29
N PRO A 199 1.18 -12.44 10.20
CA PRO A 199 0.80 -11.53 11.27
C PRO A 199 -0.70 -11.43 11.48
N LEU A 200 -1.51 -11.47 10.39
CA LEU A 200 -2.96 -11.39 10.49
C LEU A 200 -3.56 -12.48 11.40
N GLU A 201 -3.09 -13.69 11.29
CA GLU A 201 -3.58 -14.83 12.09
C GLU A 201 -3.32 -14.67 13.60
N THR A 202 -2.54 -13.68 14.02
CA THR A 202 -2.30 -13.40 15.45
C THR A 202 -3.35 -12.49 16.07
N PHE A 203 -4.18 -11.83 15.27
CA PHE A 203 -5.18 -10.88 15.72
C PHE A 203 -6.56 -11.51 15.90
N LYS A 204 -7.33 -10.91 16.81
CA LYS A 204 -8.72 -11.29 17.07
C LYS A 204 -9.65 -10.12 16.80
N ASN A 205 -10.85 -10.43 16.35
CA ASN A 205 -11.90 -9.44 16.17
C ASN A 205 -12.86 -9.37 17.39
N PRO A 206 -13.68 -8.32 17.56
CA PRO A 206 -14.60 -8.16 18.68
C PRO A 206 -15.71 -9.20 18.72
N ARG A 207 -16.01 -9.86 17.61
CA ARG A 207 -17.05 -10.89 17.49
C ARG A 207 -16.59 -12.26 17.99
N GLY A 208 -15.36 -12.37 18.51
CA GLY A 208 -14.78 -13.60 19.04
C GLY A 208 -14.09 -14.50 18.03
N GLY A 209 -13.90 -14.03 16.80
CA GLY A 209 -13.18 -14.74 15.76
C GLY A 209 -11.73 -14.26 15.58
N MET A 210 -11.04 -14.92 14.67
CA MET A 210 -9.67 -14.59 14.26
C MET A 210 -9.68 -13.80 12.96
N TYR A 211 -8.61 -13.06 12.73
CA TYR A 211 -8.31 -12.56 11.39
C TYR A 211 -7.70 -13.68 10.55
N GLN A 212 -8.11 -13.75 9.30
CA GLN A 212 -7.58 -14.69 8.30
C GLN A 212 -7.39 -13.94 6.99
N ALA A 213 -6.28 -14.17 6.31
CA ALA A 213 -6.08 -13.60 4.97
C ALA A 213 -7.07 -14.20 3.97
N GLY A 214 -7.75 -13.35 3.20
CA GLY A 214 -8.66 -13.71 2.13
C GLY A 214 -8.04 -13.48 0.75
#